data_73a8946e74d8786f4bf869d629ee85e0
#
_entry.id   73a8946e74d8786f4bf869d629ee85e0
#
_cell.length_a   1.000
_cell.length_b   1.000
_cell.length_c   1.000
_cell.angle_alpha   90.00
_cell.angle_beta   90.00
_cell.angle_gamma   90.00
#
_symmetry.space_group_name_H-M   'P 1'
#
loop_
_entity.id
_entity.type
_entity.pdbx_description
1 polymer ?
#
loop_
_entity_poly.entity_id
_entity_poly.type
_entity_poly.pdbx_seq_one_letter_code
_entity_poly.pdbx_strand_id
1 'polypeptide(L)'
;MILVSGGTGFVGSAIVKELLQRGEPVAVLGRSAAKINEKLGRDVDAREGDVSNPATLLNAMSGVDVVVNAVQFPGSPIENRRKGWTFEEVDLKGTRNQVDAAKAAGVRRFVYISGVGADRDAAKHWFRYKWEAEQYLRTSGLEWVIVRPTWVFGPGDVSLNRFLGFAKALPFVPMFGSGKQDMQPVFIDDVGRVAADAATKPEAANNLFELGGPEIMSMNDVVKTALEVKGKKRSLLHQPVFIGKTIGTLTSILPSPPLSADAIDFITEPAIADNSKVIEVLYPRLTPLREGLETYLS
;
A
#
# COMPACT_ATOMS: atom_id res chain seq x y z
N MET A 1 -7.06 -19.40 -10.67
CA MET A 1 -7.75 -18.43 -9.78
C MET A 1 -6.73 -17.58 -9.03
N ILE A 2 -6.96 -16.27 -8.92
CA ILE A 2 -6.08 -15.34 -8.21
C ILE A 2 -6.75 -14.91 -6.92
N LEU A 3 -6.11 -15.15 -5.76
CA LEU A 3 -6.58 -14.71 -4.45
C LEU A 3 -5.91 -13.38 -4.07
N VAL A 4 -6.70 -12.34 -3.80
CA VAL A 4 -6.20 -11.05 -3.30
C VAL A 4 -6.47 -10.93 -1.81
N SER A 5 -5.43 -11.00 -0.99
CA SER A 5 -5.51 -10.67 0.44
C SER A 5 -5.47 -9.16 0.63
N GLY A 6 -6.35 -8.63 1.48
CA GLY A 6 -6.48 -7.18 1.63
C GLY A 6 -7.21 -6.50 0.46
N GLY A 7 -7.95 -7.26 -0.36
CA GLY A 7 -8.67 -6.77 -1.55
C GLY A 7 -9.71 -5.70 -1.27
N THR A 8 -10.17 -5.53 -0.04
CA THR A 8 -11.04 -4.42 0.38
C THR A 8 -10.28 -3.17 0.81
N GLY A 9 -8.94 -3.21 0.87
CA GLY A 9 -8.07 -2.08 1.21
C GLY A 9 -7.86 -1.13 0.04
N PHE A 10 -7.09 -0.04 0.27
CA PHE A 10 -6.82 0.97 -0.75
C PHE A 10 -6.11 0.37 -1.98
N VAL A 11 -4.94 -0.24 -1.80
CA VAL A 11 -4.19 -0.88 -2.90
C VAL A 11 -4.88 -2.13 -3.39
N GLY A 12 -5.35 -3.00 -2.47
CA GLY A 12 -5.96 -4.26 -2.84
C GLY A 12 -7.23 -4.11 -3.70
N SER A 13 -8.05 -3.08 -3.46
CA SER A 13 -9.25 -2.85 -4.28
C SER A 13 -8.92 -2.42 -5.71
N ALA A 14 -7.85 -1.68 -5.92
CA ALA A 14 -7.38 -1.35 -7.26
C ALA A 14 -6.86 -2.59 -8.00
N ILE A 15 -6.15 -3.49 -7.30
CA ILE A 15 -5.70 -4.77 -7.85
C ILE A 15 -6.90 -5.64 -8.25
N VAL A 16 -7.90 -5.78 -7.36
CA VAL A 16 -9.13 -6.54 -7.66
C VAL A 16 -9.85 -5.97 -8.88
N LYS A 17 -10.04 -4.64 -8.92
CA LYS A 17 -10.66 -3.96 -10.05
C LYS A 17 -9.95 -4.26 -11.37
N GLU A 18 -8.63 -4.14 -11.39
CA GLU A 18 -7.83 -4.39 -12.59
C GLU A 18 -7.90 -5.86 -13.04
N LEU A 19 -7.79 -6.81 -12.11
CA LEU A 19 -7.91 -8.25 -12.43
C LEU A 19 -9.28 -8.59 -13.01
N LEU A 20 -10.37 -8.06 -12.43
CA LEU A 20 -11.73 -8.26 -12.94
C LEU A 20 -11.90 -7.66 -14.34
N GLN A 21 -11.35 -6.46 -14.60
CA GLN A 21 -11.38 -5.83 -15.92
C GLN A 21 -10.65 -6.66 -16.99
N ARG A 22 -9.65 -7.44 -16.60
CA ARG A 22 -8.93 -8.39 -17.48
C ARG A 22 -9.66 -9.72 -17.66
N GLY A 23 -10.78 -9.92 -16.97
CA GLY A 23 -11.54 -11.18 -16.99
C GLY A 23 -10.91 -12.31 -16.18
N GLU A 24 -10.00 -11.99 -15.25
CA GLU A 24 -9.38 -12.99 -14.41
C GLU A 24 -10.36 -13.48 -13.32
N PRO A 25 -10.34 -14.78 -12.96
CA PRO A 25 -11.12 -15.31 -11.86
C PRO A 25 -10.51 -14.87 -10.52
N VAL A 26 -11.20 -13.98 -9.79
CA VAL A 26 -10.69 -13.35 -8.56
C VAL A 26 -11.42 -13.88 -7.33
N ALA A 27 -10.63 -14.37 -6.36
CA ALA A 27 -11.06 -14.55 -4.97
C ALA A 27 -10.49 -13.44 -4.09
N VAL A 28 -11.22 -13.05 -3.04
CA VAL A 28 -10.77 -12.03 -2.08
C VAL A 28 -10.79 -12.61 -0.67
N LEU A 29 -9.63 -12.58 -0.01
CA LEU A 29 -9.51 -12.98 1.39
C LEU A 29 -9.78 -11.80 2.32
N GLY A 30 -10.66 -11.99 3.29
CA GLY A 30 -10.92 -11.03 4.35
C GLY A 30 -11.65 -11.65 5.52
N ARG A 31 -11.76 -10.92 6.62
CA ARG A 31 -12.35 -11.38 7.88
C ARG A 31 -13.87 -11.55 7.84
N SER A 32 -14.54 -11.14 6.77
CA SER A 32 -16.00 -11.27 6.60
C SER A 32 -16.34 -11.24 5.11
N ALA A 33 -16.91 -12.32 4.60
CA ALA A 33 -17.41 -12.42 3.23
C ALA A 33 -18.52 -11.40 2.94
N ALA A 34 -19.38 -11.14 3.91
CA ALA A 34 -20.44 -10.13 3.77
C ALA A 34 -19.88 -8.73 3.47
N LYS A 35 -18.80 -8.30 4.19
CA LYS A 35 -18.14 -7.01 3.96
C LYS A 35 -17.37 -6.97 2.64
N ILE A 36 -16.82 -8.10 2.18
CA ILE A 36 -16.21 -8.20 0.87
C ILE A 36 -17.25 -7.92 -0.21
N ASN A 37 -18.37 -8.65 -0.17
CA ASN A 37 -19.46 -8.53 -1.14
C ASN A 37 -20.12 -7.14 -1.11
N GLU A 38 -20.26 -6.53 0.08
CA GLU A 38 -20.75 -5.16 0.22
C GLU A 38 -19.87 -4.15 -0.51
N LYS A 39 -18.55 -4.33 -0.42
CA LYS A 39 -17.59 -3.36 -0.95
C LYS A 39 -17.20 -3.58 -2.42
N LEU A 40 -17.11 -4.83 -2.85
CA LEU A 40 -16.59 -5.23 -4.16
C LEU A 40 -17.65 -5.83 -5.10
N GLY A 41 -18.88 -6.00 -4.62
CA GLY A 41 -19.92 -6.70 -5.37
C GLY A 41 -19.81 -8.22 -5.28
N ARG A 42 -20.60 -8.92 -6.12
CA ARG A 42 -20.66 -10.40 -6.15
C ARG A 42 -19.81 -11.03 -7.26
N ASP A 43 -19.05 -10.22 -7.98
CA ASP A 43 -18.19 -10.69 -9.06
C ASP A 43 -16.89 -11.31 -8.56
N VAL A 44 -16.65 -11.28 -7.24
CA VAL A 44 -15.51 -11.90 -6.57
C VAL A 44 -15.95 -13.10 -5.72
N ASP A 45 -15.12 -14.13 -5.66
CA ASP A 45 -15.27 -15.23 -4.71
C ASP A 45 -14.79 -14.75 -3.32
N ALA A 46 -15.75 -14.44 -2.44
CA ALA A 46 -15.46 -13.91 -1.11
C ALA A 46 -15.10 -15.03 -0.14
N ARG A 47 -13.86 -15.05 0.33
CA ARG A 47 -13.32 -16.08 1.23
C ARG A 47 -12.99 -15.52 2.61
N GLU A 48 -13.49 -16.19 3.65
CA GLU A 48 -13.23 -15.79 5.02
C GLU A 48 -11.91 -16.35 5.53
N GLY A 49 -11.11 -15.47 6.17
CA GLY A 49 -9.87 -15.81 6.83
C GLY A 49 -9.19 -14.57 7.40
N ASP A 50 -8.33 -14.81 8.37
CA ASP A 50 -7.52 -13.77 9.02
C ASP A 50 -6.03 -14.13 8.90
N VAL A 51 -5.25 -13.24 8.34
CA VAL A 51 -3.80 -13.44 8.16
C VAL A 51 -3.07 -13.62 9.50
N SER A 52 -3.64 -13.12 10.59
CA SER A 52 -3.13 -13.32 11.96
C SER A 52 -3.52 -14.69 12.55
N ASN A 53 -4.41 -15.44 11.88
CA ASN A 53 -4.85 -16.78 12.31
C ASN A 53 -4.57 -17.83 11.23
N PRO A 54 -3.43 -18.52 11.26
CA PRO A 54 -3.01 -19.47 10.23
C PRO A 54 -4.05 -20.58 9.95
N ALA A 55 -4.80 -21.02 10.96
CA ALA A 55 -5.78 -22.09 10.82
C ALA A 55 -6.91 -21.76 9.82
N THR A 56 -7.16 -20.48 9.55
CA THR A 56 -8.22 -20.03 8.63
C THR A 56 -7.74 -19.92 7.17
N LEU A 57 -6.42 -19.99 6.91
CA LEU A 57 -5.87 -19.63 5.61
C LEU A 57 -5.85 -20.78 4.62
N LEU A 58 -5.59 -22.01 5.07
CA LEU A 58 -5.46 -23.16 4.17
C LEU A 58 -6.75 -23.38 3.34
N ASN A 59 -7.89 -23.39 3.98
CA ASN A 59 -9.18 -23.56 3.29
C ASN A 59 -9.47 -22.37 2.34
N ALA A 60 -9.11 -21.16 2.75
CA ALA A 60 -9.29 -19.97 1.92
C ALA A 60 -8.42 -19.99 0.66
N MET A 61 -7.34 -20.76 0.63
CA MET A 61 -6.42 -20.90 -0.52
C MET A 61 -6.70 -22.14 -1.38
N SER A 62 -7.78 -22.89 -1.10
CA SER A 62 -8.14 -24.06 -1.92
C SER A 62 -8.44 -23.66 -3.38
N GLY A 63 -7.80 -24.33 -4.35
CA GLY A 63 -7.97 -24.07 -5.79
C GLY A 63 -7.42 -22.72 -6.26
N VAL A 64 -6.52 -22.11 -5.49
CA VAL A 64 -5.83 -20.86 -5.83
C VAL A 64 -4.49 -21.18 -6.52
N ASP A 65 -4.24 -20.53 -7.66
CA ASP A 65 -2.97 -20.66 -8.40
C ASP A 65 -1.98 -19.55 -8.02
N VAL A 66 -2.51 -18.34 -7.73
CA VAL A 66 -1.72 -17.15 -7.44
C VAL A 66 -2.30 -16.43 -6.23
N VAL A 67 -1.46 -16.04 -5.29
CA VAL A 67 -1.81 -15.15 -4.17
C VAL A 67 -1.21 -13.76 -4.41
N VAL A 68 -2.01 -12.71 -4.24
CA VAL A 68 -1.53 -11.32 -4.19
C VAL A 68 -1.78 -10.79 -2.78
N ASN A 69 -0.72 -10.56 -2.03
CA ASN A 69 -0.81 -10.02 -0.67
C ASN A 69 -0.64 -8.49 -0.66
N ALA A 70 -1.76 -7.78 -0.45
CA ALA A 70 -1.83 -6.33 -0.26
C ALA A 70 -2.42 -5.98 1.12
N VAL A 71 -2.23 -6.86 2.11
CA VAL A 71 -2.76 -6.65 3.46
C VAL A 71 -2.00 -5.55 4.17
N GLN A 72 -2.77 -4.68 4.82
CA GLN A 72 -2.28 -3.71 5.79
C GLN A 72 -3.25 -3.65 6.97
N PHE A 73 -2.76 -3.37 8.17
CA PHE A 73 -3.65 -3.24 9.33
C PHE A 73 -4.47 -1.94 9.27
N PRO A 74 -5.69 -1.94 9.86
CA PRO A 74 -6.55 -0.76 9.88
C PRO A 74 -5.90 0.41 10.61
N GLY A 75 -5.84 1.58 9.96
CA GLY A 75 -5.25 2.79 10.52
C GLY A 75 -3.75 2.96 10.30
N SER A 76 -3.12 2.05 9.52
CA SER A 76 -1.71 2.21 9.15
C SER A 76 -1.43 3.64 8.65
N PRO A 77 -0.30 4.24 9.05
CA PRO A 77 0.82 3.67 9.81
C PRO A 77 0.71 3.77 11.34
N ILE A 78 -0.47 4.09 11.89
CA ILE A 78 -0.67 4.23 13.34
C ILE A 78 -0.95 2.85 13.96
N GLU A 79 0.03 2.29 14.67
CA GLU A 79 -0.11 0.97 15.29
C GLU A 79 -1.05 0.96 16.50
N ASN A 80 -1.77 -0.16 16.68
CA ASN A 80 -2.57 -0.43 17.86
C ASN A 80 -2.21 -1.83 18.42
N ARG A 81 -1.25 -1.87 19.32
CA ARG A 81 -0.74 -3.12 19.91
C ARG A 81 -1.81 -3.92 20.67
N ARG A 82 -2.80 -3.25 21.29
CA ARG A 82 -3.88 -3.93 22.01
C ARG A 82 -4.78 -4.74 21.08
N LYS A 83 -4.88 -4.34 19.82
CA LYS A 83 -5.67 -5.01 18.77
C LYS A 83 -4.83 -5.91 17.87
N GLY A 84 -3.53 -6.00 18.09
CA GLY A 84 -2.61 -6.70 17.18
C GLY A 84 -2.45 -6.01 15.81
N TRP A 85 -2.81 -4.73 15.70
CA TRP A 85 -2.69 -3.95 14.48
C TRP A 85 -1.33 -3.29 14.43
N THR A 86 -0.33 -4.05 14.08
CA THR A 86 1.08 -3.62 14.00
C THR A 86 1.74 -4.16 12.73
N PHE A 87 2.82 -3.54 12.31
CA PHE A 87 3.61 -4.03 11.19
C PHE A 87 4.20 -5.42 11.48
N GLU A 88 4.58 -5.71 12.73
CA GLU A 88 5.08 -7.04 13.10
C GLU A 88 4.02 -8.11 12.94
N GLU A 89 2.82 -7.91 13.52
CA GLU A 89 1.77 -8.94 13.53
C GLU A 89 1.12 -9.13 12.16
N VAL A 90 0.86 -8.04 11.43
CA VAL A 90 0.09 -8.10 10.19
C VAL A 90 0.99 -8.17 8.96
N ASP A 91 1.97 -7.26 8.84
CA ASP A 91 2.82 -7.23 7.65
C ASP A 91 3.85 -8.36 7.66
N LEU A 92 4.54 -8.62 8.79
CA LEU A 92 5.54 -9.67 8.86
C LEU A 92 4.91 -11.05 9.12
N LYS A 93 4.30 -11.25 10.30
CA LYS A 93 3.77 -12.56 10.68
C LYS A 93 2.60 -12.97 9.78
N GLY A 94 1.71 -12.03 9.46
CA GLY A 94 0.60 -12.27 8.54
C GLY A 94 1.05 -12.68 7.14
N THR A 95 2.15 -12.11 6.62
CA THR A 95 2.75 -12.53 5.34
C THR A 95 3.35 -13.92 5.44
N ARG A 96 4.11 -14.23 6.50
CA ARG A 96 4.66 -15.58 6.73
C ARG A 96 3.56 -16.64 6.78
N ASN A 97 2.49 -16.39 7.53
CA ASN A 97 1.35 -17.29 7.63
C ASN A 97 0.71 -17.55 6.25
N GLN A 98 0.56 -16.50 5.44
CA GLN A 98 0.02 -16.65 4.08
C GLN A 98 0.95 -17.42 3.16
N VAL A 99 2.26 -17.20 3.24
CA VAL A 99 3.25 -17.95 2.45
C VAL A 99 3.21 -19.44 2.80
N ASP A 100 3.13 -19.78 4.10
CA ASP A 100 3.06 -21.18 4.55
C ASP A 100 1.76 -21.85 4.10
N ALA A 101 0.62 -21.16 4.22
CA ALA A 101 -0.66 -21.66 3.74
C ALA A 101 -0.68 -21.82 2.20
N ALA A 102 -0.07 -20.88 1.46
CA ALA A 102 0.04 -20.96 0.02
C ALA A 102 0.86 -22.18 -0.42
N LYS A 103 2.00 -22.45 0.23
CA LYS A 103 2.78 -23.67 0.00
C LYS A 103 1.97 -24.93 0.26
N ALA A 104 1.29 -25.00 1.41
CA ALA A 104 0.48 -26.15 1.79
C ALA A 104 -0.71 -26.39 0.84
N ALA A 105 -1.28 -25.33 0.26
CA ALA A 105 -2.37 -25.38 -0.72
C ALA A 105 -1.90 -25.67 -2.16
N GLY A 106 -0.59 -25.71 -2.43
CA GLY A 106 -0.05 -25.93 -3.77
C GLY A 106 -0.14 -24.71 -4.69
N VAL A 107 -0.21 -23.50 -4.12
CA VAL A 107 -0.16 -22.25 -4.87
C VAL A 107 1.16 -22.16 -5.63
N ARG A 108 1.12 -21.77 -6.89
CA ARG A 108 2.30 -21.67 -7.75
C ARG A 108 3.07 -20.36 -7.50
N ARG A 109 2.36 -19.21 -7.44
CA ARG A 109 2.98 -17.89 -7.37
C ARG A 109 2.45 -17.07 -6.19
N PHE A 110 3.35 -16.31 -5.57
CA PHE A 110 3.00 -15.36 -4.51
C PHE A 110 3.54 -13.97 -4.85
N VAL A 111 2.65 -13.01 -5.00
CA VAL A 111 2.96 -11.58 -5.21
C VAL A 111 2.82 -10.85 -3.88
N TYR A 112 3.87 -10.15 -3.46
CA TYR A 112 3.85 -9.36 -2.22
C TYR A 112 3.95 -7.86 -2.54
N ILE A 113 2.96 -7.09 -2.09
CA ILE A 113 3.00 -5.62 -2.14
C ILE A 113 3.75 -5.11 -0.90
N SER A 114 5.02 -4.86 -1.07
CA SER A 114 5.93 -4.34 -0.06
C SER A 114 5.94 -2.79 -0.04
N GLY A 115 7.10 -2.16 0.03
CA GLY A 115 7.29 -0.72 -0.07
C GLY A 115 8.75 -0.36 -0.32
N VAL A 116 8.98 0.71 -1.05
CA VAL A 116 10.33 1.27 -1.22
C VAL A 116 10.91 1.61 0.16
N GLY A 117 12.20 1.37 0.34
CA GLY A 117 12.90 1.52 1.62
C GLY A 117 12.92 0.25 2.47
N ALA A 118 12.28 -0.86 2.04
CA ALA A 118 12.42 -2.16 2.70
C ALA A 118 13.88 -2.64 2.61
N ASP A 119 14.56 -2.64 3.77
CA ASP A 119 15.96 -2.99 3.90
C ASP A 119 16.24 -3.59 5.27
N ARG A 120 17.29 -4.43 5.37
CA ARG A 120 17.73 -5.08 6.61
C ARG A 120 18.09 -4.04 7.68
N ASP A 121 18.83 -3.02 7.27
CA ASP A 121 19.41 -2.02 8.16
C ASP A 121 18.60 -0.72 8.19
N ALA A 122 17.35 -0.75 7.64
CA ALA A 122 16.48 0.40 7.65
C ALA A 122 16.27 0.96 9.06
N ALA A 123 16.37 2.28 9.21
CA ALA A 123 16.17 2.94 10.51
C ALA A 123 14.76 2.70 11.08
N LYS A 124 13.76 2.58 10.21
CA LYS A 124 12.36 2.40 10.61
C LYS A 124 12.00 0.92 10.66
N HIS A 125 11.37 0.51 11.76
CA HIS A 125 11.00 -0.89 11.99
C HIS A 125 10.05 -1.46 10.93
N TRP A 126 9.13 -0.66 10.37
CA TRP A 126 8.21 -1.12 9.32
C TRP A 126 8.92 -1.52 8.03
N PHE A 127 10.00 -0.85 7.65
CA PHE A 127 10.80 -1.23 6.49
C PHE A 127 11.60 -2.52 6.77
N ARG A 128 12.12 -2.70 7.99
CA ARG A 128 12.77 -3.96 8.37
C ARG A 128 11.80 -5.14 8.33
N TYR A 129 10.59 -4.96 8.87
CA TYR A 129 9.57 -6.03 8.84
C TYR A 129 9.13 -6.37 7.40
N LYS A 130 9.00 -5.38 6.53
CA LYS A 130 8.75 -5.64 5.11
C LYS A 130 9.89 -6.42 4.47
N TRP A 131 11.14 -6.01 4.71
CA TRP A 131 12.31 -6.74 4.23
C TRP A 131 12.34 -8.19 4.73
N GLU A 132 12.10 -8.43 6.02
CA GLU A 132 12.04 -9.79 6.57
C GLU A 132 10.95 -10.65 5.92
N ALA A 133 9.77 -10.09 5.65
CA ALA A 133 8.69 -10.76 4.95
C ALA A 133 9.09 -11.11 3.50
N GLU A 134 9.79 -10.20 2.81
CA GLU A 134 10.36 -10.45 1.48
C GLU A 134 11.38 -11.61 1.48
N GLN A 135 12.30 -11.62 2.45
CA GLN A 135 13.29 -12.71 2.55
C GLN A 135 12.62 -14.06 2.82
N TYR A 136 11.59 -14.08 3.69
CA TYR A 136 10.82 -15.29 3.96
C TYR A 136 10.15 -15.81 2.68
N LEU A 137 9.52 -14.93 1.90
CA LEU A 137 8.92 -15.28 0.63
C LEU A 137 9.95 -15.81 -0.38
N ARG A 138 11.10 -15.14 -0.54
CA ARG A 138 12.16 -15.54 -1.46
C ARG A 138 12.70 -16.94 -1.21
N THR A 139 12.72 -17.38 0.06
CA THR A 139 13.21 -18.70 0.47
C THR A 139 12.12 -19.76 0.55
N SER A 140 10.87 -19.42 0.20
CA SER A 140 9.72 -20.30 0.35
C SER A 140 9.65 -21.47 -0.63
N GLY A 141 10.26 -21.33 -1.81
CA GLY A 141 10.14 -22.27 -2.94
C GLY A 141 8.97 -21.97 -3.88
N LEU A 142 8.14 -20.94 -3.59
CA LEU A 142 7.14 -20.44 -4.54
C LEU A 142 7.78 -19.57 -5.62
N GLU A 143 7.14 -19.45 -6.77
CA GLU A 143 7.44 -18.33 -7.67
C GLU A 143 7.07 -17.04 -6.94
N TRP A 144 8.06 -16.25 -6.57
CA TRP A 144 7.82 -15.01 -5.85
C TRP A 144 7.87 -13.79 -6.78
N VAL A 145 7.04 -12.79 -6.50
CA VAL A 145 7.16 -11.45 -7.08
C VAL A 145 6.98 -10.43 -5.95
N ILE A 146 7.86 -9.46 -5.89
CA ILE A 146 7.82 -8.38 -4.90
C ILE A 146 7.64 -7.06 -5.64
N VAL A 147 6.59 -6.31 -5.30
CA VAL A 147 6.38 -4.97 -5.81
C VAL A 147 6.56 -4.01 -4.64
N ARG A 148 7.47 -3.08 -4.77
CA ARG A 148 7.77 -2.01 -3.81
C ARG A 148 7.27 -0.67 -4.35
N PRO A 149 6.02 -0.29 -4.14
CA PRO A 149 5.56 1.04 -4.51
C PRO A 149 6.18 2.10 -3.62
N THR A 150 6.31 3.31 -4.16
CA THR A 150 6.59 4.54 -3.42
C THR A 150 5.32 5.01 -2.71
N TRP A 151 5.15 6.33 -2.56
CA TRP A 151 3.96 6.91 -1.98
C TRP A 151 2.78 6.84 -2.96
N VAL A 152 1.81 5.98 -2.65
CA VAL A 152 0.64 5.73 -3.51
C VAL A 152 -0.43 6.78 -3.26
N PHE A 153 -0.90 7.42 -4.32
CA PHE A 153 -2.00 8.38 -4.27
C PHE A 153 -3.17 7.93 -5.15
N GLY A 154 -4.38 8.41 -4.82
CA GLY A 154 -5.59 8.11 -5.60
C GLY A 154 -6.87 8.31 -4.81
N PRO A 155 -8.03 7.94 -5.38
CA PRO A 155 -9.30 7.99 -4.68
C PRO A 155 -9.27 7.17 -3.40
N GLY A 156 -9.47 7.81 -2.24
CA GLY A 156 -9.50 7.13 -0.95
C GLY A 156 -8.14 7.02 -0.23
N ASP A 157 -7.05 7.57 -0.77
CA ASP A 157 -5.82 7.67 0.01
C ASP A 157 -6.02 8.56 1.24
N VAL A 158 -5.34 8.21 2.34
CA VAL A 158 -5.52 8.91 3.61
C VAL A 158 -4.61 10.14 3.70
N SER A 159 -3.41 10.06 3.11
CA SER A 159 -2.35 11.05 3.33
C SER A 159 -2.63 12.37 2.59
N LEU A 160 -2.86 12.32 1.28
CA LEU A 160 -3.14 13.50 0.48
C LEU A 160 -4.48 14.12 0.86
N ASN A 161 -5.49 13.28 1.12
CA ASN A 161 -6.80 13.75 1.56
C ASN A 161 -6.78 14.48 2.91
N ARG A 162 -5.82 14.20 3.80
CA ARG A 162 -5.61 15.00 5.01
C ARG A 162 -5.16 16.42 4.69
N PHE A 163 -4.19 16.59 3.79
CA PHE A 163 -3.76 17.93 3.34
C PHE A 163 -4.91 18.71 2.71
N LEU A 164 -5.69 18.05 1.86
CA LEU A 164 -6.89 18.65 1.25
C LEU A 164 -7.98 18.96 2.28
N GLY A 165 -8.12 18.15 3.32
CA GLY A 165 -9.00 18.39 4.47
C GLY A 165 -8.60 19.65 5.23
N PHE A 166 -7.32 19.85 5.51
CA PHE A 166 -6.82 21.09 6.12
C PHE A 166 -7.10 22.31 5.24
N ALA A 167 -6.88 22.19 3.91
CA ALA A 167 -7.17 23.28 2.97
C ALA A 167 -8.66 23.66 2.89
N LYS A 168 -9.55 22.77 3.31
CA LYS A 168 -10.99 23.00 3.41
C LYS A 168 -11.37 23.76 4.69
N ALA A 169 -10.70 23.42 5.79
CA ALA A 169 -11.00 23.92 7.14
C ALA A 169 -10.18 25.16 7.54
N LEU A 170 -8.96 25.33 6.98
CA LEU A 170 -8.01 26.35 7.39
C LEU A 170 -7.60 27.26 6.22
N PRO A 171 -7.14 28.49 6.47
CA PRO A 171 -6.59 29.37 5.44
C PRO A 171 -5.21 28.93 4.93
N PHE A 172 -4.60 27.94 5.55
CA PHE A 172 -3.29 27.36 5.21
C PHE A 172 -3.31 25.82 5.35
N VAL A 173 -2.31 25.17 4.77
CA VAL A 173 -2.08 23.72 4.94
C VAL A 173 -0.85 23.54 5.85
N PRO A 174 -1.00 22.91 7.03
CA PRO A 174 0.12 22.62 7.90
C PRO A 174 1.00 21.51 7.26
N MET A 175 2.29 21.79 7.17
CA MET A 175 3.32 20.87 6.70
C MET A 175 4.30 20.59 7.83
N PHE A 176 4.74 19.34 7.99
CA PHE A 176 5.80 18.99 8.95
C PHE A 176 7.13 18.87 8.22
N GLY A 177 8.18 19.50 8.77
CA GLY A 177 9.47 19.63 8.11
C GLY A 177 9.48 20.68 7.01
N SER A 178 10.51 20.65 6.17
CA SER A 178 10.69 21.61 5.07
C SER A 178 9.78 21.34 3.87
N GLY A 179 9.24 20.13 3.74
CA GLY A 179 8.49 19.67 2.58
C GLY A 179 9.34 19.57 1.30
N LYS A 180 10.69 19.63 1.43
CA LYS A 180 11.64 19.59 0.30
C LYS A 180 12.15 18.16 0.00
N GLN A 181 11.75 17.15 0.81
CA GLN A 181 12.12 15.77 0.52
C GLN A 181 11.56 15.34 -0.83
N ASP A 182 12.37 14.55 -1.52
CA ASP A 182 12.03 14.04 -2.84
C ASP A 182 10.98 12.93 -2.74
N MET A 183 9.92 13.11 -3.49
CA MET A 183 8.81 12.19 -3.62
C MET A 183 8.66 11.78 -5.07
N GLN A 184 8.32 10.53 -5.31
CA GLN A 184 7.97 10.00 -6.62
C GLN A 184 6.58 9.36 -6.54
N PRO A 185 5.49 10.17 -6.43
CA PRO A 185 4.16 9.65 -6.17
C PRO A 185 3.66 8.76 -7.30
N VAL A 186 3.17 7.57 -6.96
CA VAL A 186 2.62 6.60 -7.93
C VAL A 186 1.11 6.54 -7.84
N PHE A 187 0.43 6.57 -9.00
CA PHE A 187 -1.03 6.51 -9.05
C PHE A 187 -1.54 5.11 -8.73
N ILE A 188 -2.63 5.03 -7.99
CA ILE A 188 -3.19 3.76 -7.48
C ILE A 188 -3.54 2.78 -8.60
N ASP A 189 -4.06 3.26 -9.74
CA ASP A 189 -4.40 2.39 -10.87
C ASP A 189 -3.14 1.83 -11.55
N ASP A 190 -1.99 2.55 -11.52
CA ASP A 190 -0.71 2.03 -12.00
C ASP A 190 -0.22 0.90 -11.11
N VAL A 191 -0.36 1.03 -9.78
CA VAL A 191 -0.05 -0.05 -8.83
C VAL A 191 -0.94 -1.27 -9.09
N GLY A 192 -2.24 -1.05 -9.34
CA GLY A 192 -3.18 -2.10 -9.70
C GLY A 192 -2.74 -2.86 -10.97
N ARG A 193 -2.38 -2.12 -12.03
CA ARG A 193 -1.91 -2.70 -13.31
C ARG A 193 -0.62 -3.51 -13.14
N VAL A 194 0.38 -2.94 -12.46
CA VAL A 194 1.65 -3.63 -12.23
C VAL A 194 1.48 -4.88 -11.36
N ALA A 195 0.63 -4.82 -10.33
CA ALA A 195 0.35 -5.98 -9.49
C ALA A 195 -0.43 -7.08 -10.26
N ALA A 196 -1.34 -6.70 -11.15
CA ALA A 196 -2.01 -7.65 -12.03
C ALA A 196 -1.03 -8.28 -13.03
N ASP A 197 -0.13 -7.49 -13.62
CA ASP A 197 0.96 -8.02 -14.46
C ASP A 197 1.88 -8.96 -13.67
N ALA A 198 2.25 -8.61 -12.45
CA ALA A 198 3.04 -9.45 -11.55
C ALA A 198 2.36 -10.80 -11.25
N ALA A 199 1.03 -10.80 -11.17
CA ALA A 199 0.25 -12.02 -10.94
C ALA A 199 0.14 -12.90 -12.19
N THR A 200 0.04 -12.32 -13.40
CA THR A 200 -0.36 -13.03 -14.62
C THR A 200 0.78 -13.28 -15.60
N LYS A 201 1.74 -12.36 -15.70
CA LYS A 201 2.83 -12.48 -16.69
C LYS A 201 3.93 -13.45 -16.24
N PRO A 202 4.36 -14.41 -17.07
CA PRO A 202 5.44 -15.35 -16.74
C PRO A 202 6.78 -14.65 -16.44
N GLU A 203 7.10 -13.60 -17.18
CA GLU A 203 8.34 -12.82 -17.06
C GLU A 203 8.48 -12.08 -15.72
N ALA A 204 7.39 -11.91 -14.98
CA ALA A 204 7.41 -11.32 -13.64
C ALA A 204 7.99 -12.27 -12.57
N ALA A 205 8.05 -13.58 -12.81
CA ALA A 205 8.47 -14.56 -11.82
C ALA A 205 9.88 -14.29 -11.28
N ASN A 206 10.03 -14.42 -9.96
CA ASN A 206 11.29 -14.25 -9.23
C ASN A 206 11.96 -12.87 -9.43
N ASN A 207 11.14 -11.83 -9.57
CA ASN A 207 11.59 -10.45 -9.70
C ASN A 207 11.12 -9.58 -8.53
N LEU A 208 11.95 -8.60 -8.20
CA LEU A 208 11.60 -7.46 -7.37
C LEU A 208 11.47 -6.24 -8.28
N PHE A 209 10.36 -5.54 -8.16
CA PHE A 209 10.07 -4.31 -8.88
C PHE A 209 9.89 -3.17 -7.89
N GLU A 210 10.74 -2.15 -7.95
CA GLU A 210 10.41 -0.86 -7.38
C GLU A 210 9.48 -0.12 -8.32
N LEU A 211 8.54 0.65 -7.77
CA LEU A 211 7.50 1.30 -8.56
C LEU A 211 7.22 2.70 -8.03
N GLY A 212 7.72 3.70 -8.72
CA GLY A 212 7.39 5.12 -8.56
C GLY A 212 6.60 5.63 -9.75
N GLY A 213 5.99 6.80 -9.59
CA GLY A 213 5.42 7.52 -10.73
C GLY A 213 6.48 8.02 -11.71
N PRO A 214 6.06 8.71 -12.79
CA PRO A 214 6.99 9.18 -13.81
C PRO A 214 7.79 10.43 -13.39
N GLU A 215 7.40 11.09 -12.29
CA GLU A 215 7.94 12.39 -11.88
C GLU A 215 8.51 12.34 -10.47
N ILE A 216 9.70 12.93 -10.29
CA ILE A 216 10.26 13.19 -8.96
C ILE A 216 10.06 14.67 -8.64
N MET A 217 9.48 14.97 -7.48
CA MET A 217 9.16 16.33 -7.07
C MET A 217 9.21 16.46 -5.54
N SER A 218 9.22 17.69 -5.03
CA SER A 218 9.16 17.88 -3.58
C SER A 218 7.75 17.58 -3.03
N MET A 219 7.64 17.19 -1.74
CA MET A 219 6.33 17.06 -1.08
C MET A 219 5.53 18.36 -1.15
N ASN A 220 6.20 19.51 -1.12
CA ASN A 220 5.55 20.81 -1.30
C ASN A 220 4.86 20.91 -2.67
N ASP A 221 5.51 20.43 -3.72
CA ASP A 221 4.95 20.49 -5.07
C ASP A 221 3.83 19.49 -5.25
N VAL A 222 3.92 18.30 -4.64
CA VAL A 222 2.81 17.33 -4.59
C VAL A 222 1.55 17.99 -4.00
N VAL A 223 1.67 18.63 -2.82
CA VAL A 223 0.54 19.25 -2.14
C VAL A 223 0.02 20.46 -2.91
N LYS A 224 0.91 21.31 -3.48
CA LYS A 224 0.50 22.46 -4.32
C LYS A 224 -0.27 22.01 -5.55
N THR A 225 0.23 20.98 -6.28
CA THR A 225 -0.45 20.43 -7.45
C THR A 225 -1.85 19.93 -7.10
N ALA A 226 -1.99 19.22 -5.96
CA ALA A 226 -3.31 18.77 -5.51
C ALA A 226 -4.25 19.92 -5.14
N LEU A 227 -3.73 20.99 -4.53
CA LEU A 227 -4.51 22.20 -4.24
C LEU A 227 -4.96 22.92 -5.53
N GLU A 228 -4.07 23.02 -6.50
CA GLU A 228 -4.37 23.63 -7.81
C GLU A 228 -5.48 22.87 -8.53
N VAL A 229 -5.35 21.53 -8.65
CA VAL A 229 -6.38 20.68 -9.28
C VAL A 229 -7.71 20.82 -8.54
N LYS A 230 -7.70 20.93 -7.19
CA LYS A 230 -8.91 21.17 -6.38
C LYS A 230 -9.43 22.61 -6.45
N GLY A 231 -8.79 23.50 -7.20
CA GLY A 231 -9.17 24.93 -7.28
C GLY A 231 -9.01 25.68 -5.97
N LYS A 232 -8.08 25.25 -5.08
CA LYS A 232 -7.85 25.87 -3.79
C LYS A 232 -6.52 26.64 -3.77
N LYS A 233 -6.57 27.90 -3.40
CA LYS A 233 -5.36 28.72 -3.16
C LYS A 233 -5.11 28.77 -1.65
N ARG A 234 -4.10 28.04 -1.18
CA ARG A 234 -3.70 28.00 0.25
C ARG A 234 -2.16 28.03 0.33
N SER A 235 -1.66 28.78 1.33
CA SER A 235 -0.25 28.76 1.67
C SER A 235 0.10 27.49 2.43
N LEU A 236 1.34 27.01 2.28
CA LEU A 236 1.89 25.91 3.08
C LEU A 236 2.57 26.51 4.30
N LEU A 237 2.14 26.10 5.51
CA LEU A 237 2.71 26.55 6.78
C LEU A 237 3.60 25.43 7.34
N HIS A 238 4.92 25.62 7.24
CA HIS A 238 5.89 24.64 7.69
C HIS A 238 6.11 24.70 9.19
N GLN A 239 6.00 23.55 9.85
CA GLN A 239 6.24 23.36 11.27
C GLN A 239 7.44 22.43 11.47
N PRO A 240 8.30 22.66 12.45
CA PRO A 240 9.36 21.72 12.80
C PRO A 240 8.80 20.32 13.09
N VAL A 241 9.51 19.28 12.62
CA VAL A 241 9.10 17.87 12.77
C VAL A 241 8.86 17.49 14.22
N PHE A 242 9.67 18.03 15.16
CA PHE A 242 9.53 17.72 16.59
C PHE A 242 8.18 18.17 17.16
N ILE A 243 7.59 19.27 16.67
CA ILE A 243 6.25 19.72 17.10
C ILE A 243 5.21 18.67 16.74
N GLY A 244 5.24 18.16 15.49
CA GLY A 244 4.34 17.11 15.06
C GLY A 244 4.49 15.82 15.87
N LYS A 245 5.75 15.41 16.13
CA LYS A 245 6.04 14.23 16.95
C LYS A 245 5.57 14.40 18.40
N THR A 246 5.77 15.56 19.00
CA THR A 246 5.28 15.85 20.36
C THR A 246 3.75 15.77 20.43
N ILE A 247 3.05 16.39 19.48
CA ILE A 247 1.58 16.29 19.39
C ILE A 247 1.16 14.84 19.20
N GLY A 248 1.81 14.09 18.29
CA GLY A 248 1.54 12.67 18.04
C GLY A 248 1.72 11.81 19.29
N THR A 249 2.78 12.05 20.06
CA THR A 249 3.04 11.35 21.33
C THR A 249 1.98 11.68 22.39
N LEU A 250 1.64 12.96 22.57
CA LEU A 250 0.62 13.38 23.54
C LEU A 250 -0.77 12.85 23.19
N THR A 251 -1.11 12.77 21.90
CA THR A 251 -2.41 12.27 21.44
C THR A 251 -2.48 10.75 21.33
N SER A 252 -1.37 10.04 21.49
CA SER A 252 -1.30 8.55 21.38
C SER A 252 -2.16 7.82 22.43
N ILE A 253 -2.51 8.49 23.53
CA ILE A 253 -3.42 7.97 24.57
C ILE A 253 -4.89 7.94 24.12
N LEU A 254 -5.25 8.66 23.07
CA LEU A 254 -6.61 8.68 22.54
C LEU A 254 -6.93 7.35 21.82
N PRO A 255 -8.21 6.92 21.84
CA PRO A 255 -8.63 5.71 21.12
C PRO A 255 -8.39 5.76 19.60
N SER A 256 -8.38 6.96 19.01
CA SER A 256 -8.13 7.24 17.60
C SER A 256 -7.28 8.52 17.51
N PRO A 257 -5.96 8.41 17.68
CA PRO A 257 -5.10 9.59 17.64
C PRO A 257 -5.13 10.20 16.23
N PRO A 258 -5.27 11.52 16.11
CA PRO A 258 -5.31 12.21 14.82
C PRO A 258 -3.95 12.18 14.12
N LEU A 259 -2.88 11.97 14.88
CA LEU A 259 -1.50 11.96 14.43
C LEU A 259 -0.69 11.02 15.32
N SER A 260 0.36 10.40 14.78
CA SER A 260 1.37 9.67 15.55
C SER A 260 2.77 10.12 15.13
N ALA A 261 3.76 9.83 15.96
CA ALA A 261 5.16 10.08 15.62
C ALA A 261 5.56 9.32 14.36
N ASP A 262 5.10 8.06 14.22
CA ASP A 262 5.37 7.23 13.05
C ASP A 262 4.72 7.79 11.78
N ALA A 263 3.49 8.34 11.88
CA ALA A 263 2.84 8.98 10.75
C ALA A 263 3.60 10.25 10.28
N ILE A 264 4.19 11.01 11.21
CA ILE A 264 5.04 12.15 10.87
C ILE A 264 6.32 11.66 10.16
N ASP A 265 6.95 10.63 10.71
CA ASP A 265 8.14 10.04 10.06
C ASP A 265 7.80 9.56 8.66
N PHE A 266 6.68 8.85 8.48
CA PHE A 266 6.26 8.32 7.19
C PHE A 266 6.10 9.40 6.10
N ILE A 267 5.52 10.56 6.45
CA ILE A 267 5.29 11.65 5.48
C ILE A 267 6.52 12.55 5.28
N THR A 268 7.54 12.46 6.14
CA THR A 268 8.77 13.25 6.03
C THR A 268 9.95 12.48 5.43
N GLU A 269 9.83 11.16 5.26
CA GLU A 269 10.84 10.33 4.58
C GLU A 269 10.76 10.55 3.06
N PRO A 270 11.90 10.59 2.35
CA PRO A 270 11.90 10.55 0.90
C PRO A 270 11.37 9.20 0.39
N ALA A 271 10.72 9.22 -0.77
CA ALA A 271 10.16 8.02 -1.39
C ALA A 271 10.44 8.03 -2.90
N ILE A 272 11.57 7.47 -3.30
CA ILE A 272 12.03 7.38 -4.69
C ILE A 272 12.26 5.91 -5.03
N ALA A 273 11.91 5.50 -6.22
CA ALA A 273 12.05 4.15 -6.77
C ALA A 273 12.98 4.14 -7.98
N ASP A 274 13.72 3.06 -8.15
CA ASP A 274 14.33 2.73 -9.44
C ASP A 274 13.34 1.95 -10.30
N ASN A 275 12.71 2.64 -11.23
CA ASN A 275 11.73 2.06 -12.16
C ASN A 275 12.37 1.21 -13.28
N SER A 276 13.70 1.15 -13.41
CA SER A 276 14.37 0.50 -14.55
C SER A 276 13.89 -0.92 -14.77
N LYS A 277 13.85 -1.72 -13.70
CA LYS A 277 13.46 -3.13 -13.78
C LYS A 277 11.98 -3.33 -14.14
N VAL A 278 11.08 -2.55 -13.56
CA VAL A 278 9.65 -2.66 -13.85
C VAL A 278 9.34 -2.19 -15.28
N ILE A 279 10.04 -1.17 -15.76
CA ILE A 279 9.93 -0.70 -17.15
C ILE A 279 10.46 -1.75 -18.12
N GLU A 280 11.63 -2.34 -17.85
CA GLU A 280 12.26 -3.35 -18.72
C GLU A 280 11.40 -4.61 -18.86
N VAL A 281 10.74 -5.06 -17.79
CA VAL A 281 10.05 -6.36 -17.75
C VAL A 281 8.55 -6.25 -18.01
N LEU A 282 7.90 -5.25 -17.43
CA LEU A 282 6.43 -5.14 -17.45
C LEU A 282 5.90 -4.02 -18.35
N TYR A 283 6.75 -3.08 -18.76
CA TYR A 283 6.42 -1.95 -19.65
C TYR A 283 5.18 -1.16 -19.17
N PRO A 284 5.12 -0.73 -17.88
CA PRO A 284 3.95 -0.05 -17.37
C PRO A 284 3.77 1.34 -17.98
N ARG A 285 2.54 1.72 -18.29
CA ARG A 285 2.19 3.13 -18.46
C ARG A 285 2.08 3.76 -17.06
N LEU A 286 2.92 4.76 -16.78
CA LEU A 286 2.89 5.50 -15.52
C LEU A 286 2.16 6.83 -15.71
N THR A 287 1.27 7.14 -14.77
CA THR A 287 0.38 8.30 -14.82
C THR A 287 1.03 9.47 -14.07
N PRO A 288 1.22 10.66 -14.71
CA PRO A 288 1.69 11.87 -14.04
C PRO A 288 0.79 12.28 -12.87
N LEU A 289 1.37 12.93 -11.85
CA LEU A 289 0.62 13.32 -10.65
C LEU A 289 -0.64 14.12 -10.99
N ARG A 290 -0.54 15.16 -11.82
CA ARG A 290 -1.66 16.02 -12.19
C ARG A 290 -2.76 15.22 -12.90
N GLU A 291 -2.40 14.40 -13.89
CA GLU A 291 -3.35 13.55 -14.62
C GLU A 291 -4.13 12.63 -13.66
N GLY A 292 -3.43 11.95 -12.78
CA GLY A 292 -4.06 11.07 -11.79
C GLY A 292 -4.98 11.82 -10.82
N LEU A 293 -4.60 13.02 -10.36
CA LEU A 293 -5.43 13.86 -9.49
C LEU A 293 -6.70 14.34 -10.17
N GLU A 294 -6.62 14.72 -11.44
CA GLU A 294 -7.76 15.20 -12.23
C GLU A 294 -8.86 14.14 -12.39
N THR A 295 -8.54 12.86 -12.31
CA THR A 295 -9.54 11.77 -12.41
C THR A 295 -10.54 11.75 -11.25
N TYR A 296 -10.22 12.36 -10.10
CA TYR A 296 -11.07 12.27 -8.91
C TYR A 296 -11.18 13.54 -8.04
N LEU A 297 -10.40 14.59 -8.33
CA LEU A 297 -10.46 15.85 -7.57
C LEU A 297 -11.16 16.98 -8.34
N SER A 298 -11.27 16.89 -9.66
CA SER A 298 -11.93 17.88 -10.50
C SER A 298 -13.44 18.00 -10.25
#